data_a1d5fda4f174ecddcae12896f8c74b85
#
_entry.id   a1d5fda4f174ecddcae12896f8c74b85
#
_cell.length_a   1.000
_cell.length_b   1.000
_cell.length_c   1.000
_cell.angle_alpha   90.00
_cell.angle_beta   90.00
_cell.angle_gamma   90.00
#
_symmetry.space_group_name_H-M   'P 1'
#
loop_
_entity.id
_entity.type
_entity.pdbx_description
1 polymer ?
#
loop_
_entity_poly.entity_id
_entity_poly.type
_entity_poly.pdbx_seq_one_letter_code
_entity_poly.pdbx_strand_id
1 'polypeptide(L)'
;MKYRRIFTIVIDSFGIGAMDNAAEYGDTGCDTFGHIADKVPEIKIPNLIRMGLTQLHPAPVLTSPQPSDRIGKYARLNEKSNGKDTMTGHWEMMGLEIKTPFQTFTDTGFPKELIEALEKETGHRVIGNKAASGTEILDELAEEEIKTGAMIVYTSSDSVLQICGNEETFGLDELYRCCKIARELTMKPEWKVGRVIARPYVGKKKGEFKRTANRHDYALKPYGKTAMDALKEAGFDVISIGKIRDIFDGEGITQAIRSKSSVQGMEQTIEYLDQDFTGLCFTNLVDFDALWGHRRNPQGYAEELEKFDVLLGQFLEKMNEEDLVIVTADHGNDPTFKGTDHTKERVPFLAYSPSMKTSGRIDDQNCFAVIGATIADNFGVAMPEGTIGTSILKQLPA
;
A
#
# COMPACT_ATOMS: atom_id res chain seq x y z
N MET A 1 -13.06 -2.14 -25.62
CA MET A 1 -13.45 -2.01 -24.23
C MET A 1 -14.45 -3.11 -23.90
N LYS A 2 -14.14 -3.92 -22.90
CA LYS A 2 -14.97 -5.04 -22.48
C LYS A 2 -15.77 -4.69 -21.21
N TYR A 3 -15.07 -4.07 -20.27
CA TYR A 3 -15.66 -3.55 -19.04
C TYR A 3 -15.61 -2.03 -19.07
N ARG A 4 -16.70 -1.37 -18.74
CA ARG A 4 -16.77 0.09 -18.69
C ARG A 4 -16.09 0.65 -17.44
N ARG A 5 -16.25 -0.06 -16.31
CA ARG A 5 -15.66 0.33 -15.03
C ARG A 5 -14.84 -0.83 -14.48
N ILE A 6 -13.60 -0.54 -14.05
CA ILE A 6 -12.76 -1.51 -13.37
C ILE A 6 -12.48 -0.98 -11.96
N PHE A 7 -12.76 -1.81 -10.97
CA PHE A 7 -12.49 -1.54 -9.56
C PHE A 7 -11.32 -2.42 -9.12
N THR A 8 -10.20 -1.82 -8.77
CA THR A 8 -9.05 -2.53 -8.18
C THR A 8 -9.00 -2.21 -6.70
N ILE A 9 -9.18 -3.22 -5.85
CA ILE A 9 -9.23 -3.11 -4.40
C ILE A 9 -8.01 -3.81 -3.82
N VAL A 10 -7.14 -3.06 -3.17
CA VAL A 10 -5.94 -3.57 -2.50
C VAL A 10 -6.20 -3.72 -1.02
N ILE A 11 -6.20 -4.95 -0.53
CA ILE A 11 -6.13 -5.27 0.90
C ILE A 11 -4.65 -5.13 1.28
N ASP A 12 -4.27 -3.97 1.82
CA ASP A 12 -2.89 -3.62 2.12
C ASP A 12 -2.22 -4.70 2.98
N SER A 13 -1.10 -5.25 2.51
CA SER A 13 -0.34 -6.31 3.17
C SER A 13 -0.97 -7.73 3.22
N PHE A 14 -1.99 -8.03 2.43
CA PHE A 14 -2.64 -9.35 2.47
C PHE A 14 -1.89 -10.41 1.64
N GLY A 15 -0.73 -10.84 2.13
CA GLY A 15 0.04 -11.94 1.55
C GLY A 15 -0.63 -13.31 1.72
N ILE A 16 -0.28 -14.24 0.81
CA ILE A 16 -0.80 -15.61 0.78
C ILE A 16 0.34 -16.65 0.70
N GLY A 17 1.36 -16.46 1.50
CA GLY A 17 2.51 -17.33 1.64
C GLY A 17 3.77 -16.86 0.93
N ALA A 18 4.90 -17.26 1.47
CA ALA A 18 6.24 -16.85 1.06
C ALA A 18 6.49 -17.04 -0.44
N MET A 19 7.11 -16.05 -1.07
CA MET A 19 7.68 -16.17 -2.41
C MET A 19 8.93 -17.07 -2.39
N ASP A 20 9.33 -17.59 -3.55
CA ASP A 20 10.49 -18.48 -3.67
C ASP A 20 11.80 -17.79 -3.24
N ASN A 21 11.89 -16.47 -3.41
CA ASN A 21 13.01 -15.64 -2.99
C ASN A 21 12.85 -14.99 -1.60
N ALA A 22 11.85 -15.38 -0.82
CA ALA A 22 11.62 -14.83 0.53
C ALA A 22 12.84 -14.98 1.46
N ALA A 23 13.66 -16.03 1.26
CA ALA A 23 14.88 -16.24 2.02
C ALA A 23 15.89 -15.09 1.87
N GLU A 24 15.94 -14.42 0.72
CA GLU A 24 16.83 -13.28 0.45
C GLU A 24 16.44 -12.05 1.29
N TYR A 25 15.19 -11.99 1.72
CA TYR A 25 14.63 -10.95 2.58
C TYR A 25 14.56 -11.35 4.06
N GLY A 26 15.01 -12.56 4.41
CA GLY A 26 14.91 -13.12 5.75
C GLY A 26 13.49 -13.56 6.14
N ASP A 27 12.59 -13.71 5.16
CA ASP A 27 11.16 -13.93 5.33
C ASP A 27 10.74 -15.40 5.08
N THR A 28 11.67 -16.34 5.20
CA THR A 28 11.38 -17.76 5.06
C THR A 28 10.27 -18.20 6.01
N GLY A 29 9.20 -18.76 5.45
CA GLY A 29 8.07 -19.28 6.21
C GLY A 29 7.04 -18.22 6.62
N CYS A 30 7.12 -16.99 6.09
CA CYS A 30 6.05 -16.01 6.25
C CYS A 30 4.79 -16.47 5.51
N ASP A 31 3.63 -16.16 6.09
CA ASP A 31 2.33 -16.54 5.54
C ASP A 31 1.22 -15.74 6.22
N THR A 32 1.00 -14.52 5.74
CA THR A 32 0.03 -13.61 6.36
C THR A 32 -1.34 -14.24 6.50
N PHE A 33 -1.93 -14.73 5.41
CA PHE A 33 -3.27 -15.30 5.44
C PHE A 33 -3.32 -16.63 6.22
N GLY A 34 -2.37 -17.54 5.96
CA GLY A 34 -2.34 -18.84 6.61
C GLY A 34 -2.21 -18.75 8.12
N HIS A 35 -1.29 -17.92 8.60
CA HIS A 35 -1.08 -17.74 10.03
C HIS A 35 -2.22 -16.99 10.73
N ILE A 36 -2.89 -16.05 10.04
CA ILE A 36 -4.12 -15.43 10.58
C ILE A 36 -5.21 -16.49 10.72
N ALA A 37 -5.45 -17.33 9.69
CA ALA A 37 -6.44 -18.37 9.73
C ALA A 37 -6.15 -19.43 10.82
N ASP A 38 -4.88 -19.76 11.04
CA ASP A 38 -4.47 -20.65 12.13
C ASP A 38 -4.71 -20.07 13.53
N LYS A 39 -4.56 -18.76 13.68
CA LYS A 39 -4.80 -18.05 14.96
C LYS A 39 -6.27 -17.78 15.22
N VAL A 40 -7.07 -17.61 14.18
CA VAL A 40 -8.50 -17.29 14.22
C VAL A 40 -9.27 -18.27 13.32
N PRO A 41 -9.37 -19.56 13.70
CA PRO A 41 -9.93 -20.62 12.84
C PRO A 41 -11.43 -20.45 12.53
N GLU A 42 -12.12 -19.63 13.29
CA GLU A 42 -13.54 -19.29 13.08
C GLU A 42 -13.77 -18.07 12.15
N ILE A 43 -12.72 -17.52 11.53
CA ILE A 43 -12.84 -16.37 10.63
C ILE A 43 -13.87 -16.58 9.52
N LYS A 44 -14.73 -15.60 9.31
CA LYS A 44 -15.86 -15.64 8.36
C LYS A 44 -15.64 -14.71 7.18
N ILE A 45 -15.11 -15.28 6.10
CA ILE A 45 -14.82 -14.56 4.84
C ILE A 45 -15.42 -15.28 3.62
N PRO A 46 -16.75 -15.54 3.61
CA PRO A 46 -17.38 -16.38 2.58
C PRO A 46 -17.26 -15.81 1.16
N ASN A 47 -17.21 -14.50 0.97
CA ASN A 47 -17.13 -13.88 -0.35
C ASN A 47 -15.70 -14.02 -0.94
N LEU A 48 -14.65 -13.79 -0.17
CA LEU A 48 -13.27 -14.07 -0.58
C LEU A 48 -13.07 -15.56 -0.91
N ILE A 49 -13.66 -16.45 -0.10
CA ILE A 49 -13.63 -17.90 -0.35
C ILE A 49 -14.34 -18.24 -1.66
N ARG A 50 -15.52 -17.67 -1.94
CA ARG A 50 -16.25 -17.86 -3.21
C ARG A 50 -15.45 -17.33 -4.41
N MET A 51 -14.71 -16.23 -4.25
CA MET A 51 -13.82 -15.68 -5.28
C MET A 51 -12.57 -16.52 -5.50
N GLY A 52 -12.32 -17.58 -4.71
CA GLY A 52 -11.27 -18.55 -4.94
C GLY A 52 -10.05 -18.45 -4.01
N LEU A 53 -10.10 -17.67 -2.93
CA LEU A 53 -8.95 -17.48 -2.03
C LEU A 53 -8.39 -18.81 -1.51
N THR A 54 -9.25 -19.73 -1.04
CA THR A 54 -8.83 -21.06 -0.55
C THR A 54 -8.34 -22.03 -1.65
N GLN A 55 -8.48 -21.65 -2.92
CA GLN A 55 -7.87 -22.37 -4.04
C GLN A 55 -6.45 -21.88 -4.35
N LEU A 56 -6.11 -20.68 -3.90
CA LEU A 56 -4.77 -20.11 -4.02
C LEU A 56 -3.91 -20.49 -2.82
N HIS A 57 -4.52 -20.51 -1.65
CA HIS A 57 -3.88 -20.86 -0.39
C HIS A 57 -4.78 -21.79 0.43
N PRO A 58 -4.40 -23.07 0.61
CA PRO A 58 -5.17 -23.99 1.43
C PRO A 58 -4.96 -23.65 2.92
N ALA A 59 -5.90 -22.91 3.49
CA ALA A 59 -5.99 -22.76 4.94
C ALA A 59 -6.82 -23.96 5.47
N PRO A 60 -6.23 -24.93 6.18
CA PRO A 60 -6.91 -26.20 6.55
C PRO A 60 -8.18 -26.00 7.38
N VAL A 61 -8.26 -24.88 8.11
CA VAL A 61 -9.39 -24.51 8.96
C VAL A 61 -10.59 -23.96 8.19
N LEU A 62 -10.39 -23.56 6.91
CA LEU A 62 -11.44 -22.97 6.10
C LEU A 62 -11.99 -23.97 5.08
N THR A 63 -13.31 -24.06 5.01
CA THR A 63 -13.98 -24.92 4.03
C THR A 63 -13.95 -24.27 2.65
N SER A 64 -13.37 -24.96 1.67
CA SER A 64 -13.45 -24.55 0.27
C SER A 64 -14.87 -24.71 -0.28
N PRO A 65 -15.36 -23.75 -1.10
CA PRO A 65 -16.69 -23.83 -1.68
C PRO A 65 -16.75 -24.96 -2.71
N GLN A 66 -17.93 -25.48 -2.97
CA GLN A 66 -18.14 -26.39 -4.08
C GLN A 66 -17.76 -25.68 -5.40
N PRO A 67 -17.29 -26.41 -6.42
CA PRO A 67 -16.95 -25.79 -7.72
C PRO A 67 -18.07 -24.95 -8.33
N SER A 68 -19.33 -25.36 -8.15
CA SER A 68 -20.53 -24.63 -8.60
C SER A 68 -20.74 -23.28 -7.93
N ASP A 69 -20.20 -23.09 -6.73
CA ASP A 69 -20.44 -21.91 -5.91
C ASP A 69 -19.33 -20.87 -6.05
N ARG A 70 -18.27 -21.22 -6.78
CA ARG A 70 -17.15 -20.33 -7.06
C ARG A 70 -17.52 -19.34 -8.14
N ILE A 71 -17.02 -18.11 -7.95
CA ILE A 71 -17.22 -17.03 -8.92
C ILE A 71 -15.87 -16.49 -9.40
N GLY A 72 -15.83 -15.97 -10.62
CA GLY A 72 -14.69 -15.23 -11.15
C GLY A 72 -13.46 -16.09 -11.50
N LYS A 73 -12.36 -15.41 -11.74
CA LYS A 73 -11.04 -15.96 -12.07
C LYS A 73 -10.04 -15.60 -10.99
N TYR A 74 -9.14 -16.53 -10.67
CA TYR A 74 -8.19 -16.33 -9.58
C TYR A 74 -6.82 -16.92 -9.90
N ALA A 75 -5.76 -16.25 -9.43
CA ALA A 75 -4.37 -16.64 -9.56
C ALA A 75 -3.55 -16.12 -8.38
N ARG A 76 -2.34 -16.63 -8.20
CA ARG A 76 -1.33 -15.99 -7.36
C ARG A 76 -0.50 -15.05 -8.22
N LEU A 77 -0.14 -13.90 -7.66
CA LEU A 77 0.83 -12.99 -8.26
C LEU A 77 2.14 -13.08 -7.47
N ASN A 78 3.25 -13.16 -8.20
CA ASN A 78 4.58 -13.00 -7.66
C ASN A 78 5.05 -11.57 -7.95
N GLU A 79 5.65 -10.91 -6.98
CA GLU A 79 6.24 -9.59 -7.18
C GLU A 79 7.58 -9.72 -7.92
N LYS A 80 7.73 -9.00 -9.02
CA LYS A 80 8.98 -8.98 -9.79
C LYS A 80 10.00 -8.00 -9.23
N SER A 81 9.52 -6.92 -8.64
CA SER A 81 10.34 -5.86 -8.07
C SER A 81 11.17 -6.34 -6.88
N ASN A 82 12.34 -5.71 -6.71
CA ASN A 82 13.20 -5.92 -5.55
C ASN A 82 12.75 -5.01 -4.41
N GLY A 83 11.74 -5.42 -3.68
CA GLY A 83 11.16 -4.70 -2.55
C GLY A 83 10.06 -5.52 -1.91
N LYS A 84 9.47 -5.00 -0.87
CA LYS A 84 8.32 -5.61 -0.17
C LYS A 84 7.51 -4.54 0.57
N ASP A 85 7.48 -3.33 0.01
CA ASP A 85 6.81 -2.17 0.58
C ASP A 85 5.65 -1.69 -0.29
N THR A 86 4.75 -0.93 0.32
CA THR A 86 3.52 -0.43 -0.32
C THR A 86 3.78 0.30 -1.63
N MET A 87 4.82 1.15 -1.71
CA MET A 87 5.12 1.88 -2.96
C MET A 87 5.57 0.93 -4.05
N THR A 88 6.47 -0.01 -3.72
CA THR A 88 6.99 -1.01 -4.66
C THR A 88 5.85 -1.83 -5.26
N GLY A 89 4.98 -2.41 -4.43
CA GLY A 89 3.87 -3.23 -4.90
C GLY A 89 2.88 -2.45 -5.76
N HIS A 90 2.47 -1.26 -5.32
CA HIS A 90 1.52 -0.45 -6.09
C HIS A 90 2.10 0.08 -7.40
N TRP A 91 3.36 0.52 -7.42
CA TRP A 91 4.00 0.98 -8.65
C TRP A 91 4.17 -0.18 -9.65
N GLU A 92 4.51 -1.38 -9.15
CA GLU A 92 4.57 -2.56 -10.01
C GLU A 92 3.19 -2.91 -10.57
N MET A 93 2.12 -2.87 -9.77
CA MET A 93 0.75 -3.10 -10.28
C MET A 93 0.42 -2.22 -11.48
N MET A 94 0.93 -0.98 -11.51
CA MET A 94 0.67 -0.02 -12.58
C MET A 94 1.79 0.03 -13.64
N GLY A 95 2.73 -0.94 -13.62
CA GLY A 95 3.69 -1.19 -14.69
C GLY A 95 5.14 -0.84 -14.39
N LEU A 96 5.50 -0.31 -13.21
CA LEU A 96 6.87 0.13 -12.91
C LEU A 96 7.63 -0.86 -12.04
N GLU A 97 8.68 -1.46 -12.58
CA GLU A 97 9.56 -2.40 -11.86
C GLU A 97 10.59 -1.67 -10.99
N ILE A 98 10.61 -1.91 -9.69
CA ILE A 98 11.62 -1.39 -8.78
C ILE A 98 12.82 -2.35 -8.72
N LYS A 99 13.91 -1.98 -9.41
CA LYS A 99 15.14 -2.80 -9.44
C LYS A 99 16.02 -2.59 -8.21
N THR A 100 16.01 -1.38 -7.65
CA THR A 100 16.76 -1.04 -6.43
C THR A 100 15.76 -0.72 -5.33
N PRO A 101 15.71 -1.53 -4.26
CA PRO A 101 14.79 -1.31 -3.14
C PRO A 101 14.97 0.08 -2.52
N PHE A 102 13.90 0.62 -1.96
CA PHE A 102 14.02 1.78 -1.10
C PHE A 102 14.81 1.42 0.16
N GLN A 103 15.67 2.35 0.61
CA GLN A 103 16.48 2.11 1.79
C GLN A 103 15.63 2.20 3.06
N THR A 104 15.88 1.31 4.00
CA THR A 104 15.36 1.37 5.36
C THR A 104 16.53 1.59 6.34
N PHE A 105 16.31 2.36 7.37
CA PHE A 105 17.34 2.72 8.35
C PHE A 105 16.89 2.39 9.78
N THR A 106 16.02 1.39 9.91
CA THR A 106 15.38 1.00 11.17
C THR A 106 16.41 0.57 12.23
N ASP A 107 17.39 -0.24 11.82
CA ASP A 107 18.36 -0.84 12.75
C ASP A 107 19.54 0.08 13.09
N THR A 108 19.88 0.99 12.18
CA THR A 108 21.13 1.78 12.27
C THR A 108 20.91 3.28 12.50
N GLY A 109 19.70 3.79 12.23
CA GLY A 109 19.53 5.21 11.94
C GLY A 109 20.14 5.58 10.59
N PHE A 110 20.01 6.84 10.20
CA PHE A 110 20.56 7.35 8.94
C PHE A 110 22.10 7.44 9.00
N PRO A 111 22.80 7.21 7.85
CA PRO A 111 24.23 7.35 7.77
C PRO A 111 24.72 8.73 8.20
N LYS A 112 25.91 8.77 8.79
CA LYS A 112 26.51 10.01 9.29
C LYS A 112 26.62 11.08 8.20
N GLU A 113 26.94 10.68 6.99
CA GLU A 113 27.09 11.57 5.83
C GLU A 113 25.77 12.25 5.45
N LEU A 114 24.63 11.55 5.59
CA LEU A 114 23.30 12.15 5.39
C LEU A 114 22.97 13.14 6.51
N ILE A 115 23.27 12.80 7.76
CA ILE A 115 23.04 13.68 8.90
C ILE A 115 23.88 14.98 8.77
N GLU A 116 25.17 14.86 8.45
CA GLU A 116 26.05 16.02 8.23
C GLU A 116 25.58 16.90 7.05
N ALA A 117 25.08 16.26 5.97
CA ALA A 117 24.51 17.01 4.85
C ALA A 117 23.21 17.74 5.25
N LEU A 118 22.33 17.09 6.03
CA LEU A 118 21.12 17.73 6.56
C LEU A 118 21.45 18.94 7.44
N GLU A 119 22.37 18.78 8.39
CA GLU A 119 22.78 19.88 9.28
C GLU A 119 23.37 21.06 8.50
N LYS A 120 24.20 20.76 7.51
CA LYS A 120 24.83 21.80 6.66
C LYS A 120 23.79 22.58 5.84
N GLU A 121 22.89 21.88 5.16
CA GLU A 121 21.94 22.50 4.23
C GLU A 121 20.74 23.13 4.95
N THR A 122 20.34 22.60 6.11
CA THR A 122 19.23 23.17 6.90
C THR A 122 19.68 24.24 7.87
N GLY A 123 20.93 24.17 8.35
CA GLY A 123 21.46 25.04 9.41
C GLY A 123 21.04 24.61 10.83
N HIS A 124 20.36 23.50 10.98
CA HIS A 124 19.92 22.95 12.27
C HIS A 124 20.74 21.71 12.65
N ARG A 125 21.14 21.64 13.91
CA ARG A 125 21.73 20.41 14.46
C ARG A 125 20.67 19.30 14.52
N VAL A 126 21.01 18.11 14.11
CA VAL A 126 20.14 16.94 14.18
C VAL A 126 20.22 16.24 15.54
N ILE A 127 19.08 15.94 16.11
CA ILE A 127 18.92 15.08 17.29
C ILE A 127 17.98 13.91 16.97
N GLY A 128 18.15 12.79 17.68
CA GLY A 128 17.38 11.57 17.46
C GLY A 128 18.15 10.56 16.63
N ASN A 129 17.94 10.56 15.32
CA ASN A 129 18.55 9.63 14.36
C ASN A 129 18.45 8.15 14.76
N LYS A 130 17.24 7.71 15.05
CA LYS A 130 16.92 6.31 15.41
C LYS A 130 15.52 5.93 14.98
N ALA A 131 15.21 4.64 15.03
CA ALA A 131 13.83 4.18 14.91
C ALA A 131 13.06 4.48 16.19
N ALA A 132 11.88 5.09 16.06
CA ALA A 132 10.98 5.39 17.17
C ALA A 132 9.54 5.58 16.72
N SER A 133 8.60 5.48 17.65
CA SER A 133 7.26 6.01 17.44
C SER A 133 7.25 7.53 17.57
N GLY A 134 6.34 8.19 16.85
CA GLY A 134 6.27 9.65 16.86
C GLY A 134 5.82 10.27 18.20
N THR A 135 5.25 9.49 19.13
CA THR A 135 4.93 9.93 20.49
C THR A 135 6.13 9.78 21.41
N GLU A 136 6.82 8.65 21.36
CA GLU A 136 8.01 8.39 22.17
C GLU A 136 9.14 9.37 21.86
N ILE A 137 9.39 9.66 20.58
CA ILE A 137 10.46 10.59 20.21
C ILE A 137 10.18 12.03 20.67
N LEU A 138 8.91 12.45 20.70
CA LEU A 138 8.54 13.75 21.23
C LEU A 138 8.73 13.80 22.76
N ASP A 139 8.30 12.78 23.48
CA ASP A 139 8.46 12.72 24.93
C ASP A 139 9.94 12.70 25.36
N GLU A 140 10.83 12.25 24.48
CA GLU A 140 12.27 12.19 24.72
C GLU A 140 13.00 13.48 24.34
N LEU A 141 12.70 14.08 23.19
CA LEU A 141 13.54 15.09 22.56
C LEU A 141 12.89 16.46 22.35
N ALA A 142 11.57 16.60 22.50
CA ALA A 142 10.89 17.86 22.19
C ALA A 142 11.33 19.03 23.08
N GLU A 143 11.64 18.80 24.36
CA GLU A 143 12.14 19.86 25.26
C GLU A 143 13.55 20.35 24.80
N GLU A 144 14.41 19.45 24.32
CA GLU A 144 15.71 19.81 23.76
C GLU A 144 15.56 20.60 22.47
N GLU A 145 14.68 20.17 21.57
CA GLU A 145 14.37 20.90 20.32
C GLU A 145 13.90 22.32 20.62
N ILE A 146 12.89 22.50 21.51
CA ILE A 146 12.37 23.82 21.89
C ILE A 146 13.46 24.72 22.45
N LYS A 147 14.36 24.16 23.27
CA LYS A 147 15.43 24.92 23.94
C LYS A 147 16.57 25.32 23.00
N THR A 148 16.90 24.46 22.02
CA THR A 148 18.13 24.59 21.22
C THR A 148 17.89 24.95 19.77
N GLY A 149 16.67 24.79 19.26
CA GLY A 149 16.35 24.90 17.84
C GLY A 149 16.90 23.74 17.01
N ALA A 150 17.26 22.61 17.65
CA ALA A 150 17.69 21.41 16.96
C ALA A 150 16.52 20.76 16.22
N MET A 151 16.83 20.00 15.18
CA MET A 151 15.84 19.30 14.35
C MET A 151 15.74 17.82 14.79
N ILE A 152 14.56 17.38 15.20
CA ILE A 152 14.34 15.97 15.55
C ILE A 152 14.19 15.16 14.26
N VAL A 153 15.14 14.26 13.97
CA VAL A 153 15.12 13.34 12.83
C VAL A 153 15.01 11.92 13.34
N TYR A 154 14.10 11.13 12.78
CA TYR A 154 13.90 9.73 13.15
C TYR A 154 13.32 8.92 11.99
N THR A 155 13.33 7.61 12.12
CA THR A 155 12.72 6.68 11.16
C THR A 155 11.72 5.74 11.84
N SER A 156 11.14 4.82 11.09
CA SER A 156 10.31 3.71 11.55
C SER A 156 10.67 2.44 10.77
N SER A 157 9.83 1.42 10.80
CA SER A 157 10.01 0.20 9.99
C SER A 157 9.90 0.44 8.48
N ASP A 158 9.20 1.50 8.07
CA ASP A 158 9.09 1.88 6.67
C ASP A 158 10.34 2.61 6.14
N SER A 159 10.43 2.70 4.80
CA SER A 159 11.43 3.54 4.14
C SER A 159 11.08 5.03 4.24
N VAL A 160 11.26 5.61 5.42
CA VAL A 160 10.85 6.98 5.73
C VAL A 160 11.92 7.74 6.51
N LEU A 161 12.07 9.03 6.20
CA LEU A 161 12.77 10.01 7.02
C LEU A 161 11.72 10.97 7.59
N GLN A 162 11.64 11.07 8.91
CA GLN A 162 10.65 11.88 9.58
C GLN A 162 11.32 13.01 10.36
N ILE A 163 10.77 14.21 10.24
CA ILE A 163 11.27 15.40 10.94
C ILE A 163 10.14 15.96 11.80
N CYS A 164 10.33 16.04 13.11
CA CYS A 164 9.44 16.79 13.99
C CYS A 164 9.93 18.22 14.16
N GLY A 165 8.98 19.15 14.29
CA GLY A 165 9.23 20.55 14.64
C GLY A 165 8.03 21.14 15.38
N ASN A 166 8.31 21.88 16.47
CA ASN A 166 7.27 22.57 17.21
C ASN A 166 6.77 23.78 16.42
N GLU A 167 5.47 23.91 16.23
CA GLU A 167 4.89 24.99 15.40
C GLU A 167 5.17 26.38 15.96
N GLU A 168 5.29 26.53 17.28
CA GLU A 168 5.50 27.81 17.95
C GLU A 168 7.00 28.24 17.96
N THR A 169 7.93 27.29 18.13
CA THR A 169 9.36 27.58 18.37
C THR A 169 10.23 27.29 17.17
N PHE A 170 10.03 26.16 16.48
CA PHE A 170 10.73 25.81 15.24
C PHE A 170 10.09 26.50 14.03
N GLY A 171 8.77 26.55 14.01
CA GLY A 171 7.98 27.13 12.93
C GLY A 171 7.60 26.12 11.85
N LEU A 172 6.35 26.23 11.38
CA LEU A 172 5.80 25.29 10.40
C LEU A 172 6.48 25.44 9.02
N ASP A 173 6.71 26.69 8.57
CA ASP A 173 7.37 26.96 7.28
C ASP A 173 8.82 26.46 7.28
N GLU A 174 9.51 26.61 8.42
CA GLU A 174 10.88 26.13 8.57
C GLU A 174 10.94 24.60 8.57
N LEU A 175 10.00 23.93 9.26
CA LEU A 175 9.87 22.47 9.19
C LEU A 175 9.67 21.99 7.75
N TYR A 176 8.80 22.65 6.99
CA TYR A 176 8.57 22.29 5.59
C TYR A 176 9.79 22.57 4.70
N ARG A 177 10.54 23.65 4.96
CA ARG A 177 11.81 23.92 4.27
C ARG A 177 12.82 22.80 4.51
N CYS A 178 13.00 22.41 5.77
CA CYS A 178 13.90 21.32 6.14
C CYS A 178 13.50 19.98 5.49
N CYS A 179 12.20 19.67 5.45
CA CYS A 179 11.70 18.47 4.79
C CYS A 179 11.94 18.47 3.27
N LYS A 180 11.83 19.62 2.60
CA LYS A 180 12.17 19.73 1.16
C LYS A 180 13.64 19.46 0.91
N ILE A 181 14.52 20.03 1.72
CA ILE A 181 15.96 19.77 1.66
C ILE A 181 16.24 18.29 1.90
N ALA A 182 15.63 17.68 2.93
CA ALA A 182 15.77 16.27 3.20
C ALA A 182 15.30 15.41 2.01
N ARG A 183 14.18 15.79 1.33
CA ARG A 183 13.70 15.09 0.14
C ARG A 183 14.71 15.16 -1.01
N GLU A 184 15.32 16.32 -1.24
CA GLU A 184 16.35 16.48 -2.28
C GLU A 184 17.59 15.64 -1.99
N LEU A 185 18.09 15.66 -0.75
CA LEU A 185 19.25 14.85 -0.32
C LEU A 185 18.96 13.34 -0.46
N THR A 186 17.77 12.91 -0.08
CA THR A 186 17.36 11.49 -0.11
C THR A 186 16.92 11.01 -1.50
N MET A 187 17.17 11.79 -2.57
CA MET A 187 17.12 11.31 -3.95
C MET A 187 18.35 10.52 -4.37
N LYS A 188 19.47 10.64 -3.64
CA LYS A 188 20.67 9.85 -3.91
C LYS A 188 20.40 8.37 -3.64
N PRO A 189 20.86 7.44 -4.50
CA PRO A 189 20.57 6.01 -4.37
C PRO A 189 20.89 5.42 -3.00
N GLU A 190 22.02 5.81 -2.41
CA GLU A 190 22.49 5.35 -1.11
C GLU A 190 21.65 5.85 0.09
N TRP A 191 20.84 6.90 -0.10
CA TRP A 191 20.00 7.51 0.93
C TRP A 191 18.52 7.49 0.57
N LYS A 192 18.16 6.84 -0.53
CA LYS A 192 16.84 6.91 -1.13
C LYS A 192 15.77 6.28 -0.24
N VAL A 193 14.96 7.13 0.40
CA VAL A 193 13.77 6.71 1.14
C VAL A 193 12.50 6.98 0.34
N GLY A 194 11.48 6.18 0.57
CA GLY A 194 10.18 6.32 -0.09
C GLY A 194 9.48 7.63 0.24
N ARG A 195 9.59 8.11 1.49
CA ARG A 195 8.93 9.36 1.93
C ARG A 195 9.80 10.15 2.89
N VAL A 196 9.70 11.47 2.82
CA VAL A 196 10.10 12.39 3.88
C VAL A 196 8.83 12.97 4.49
N ILE A 197 8.70 12.96 5.81
CA ILE A 197 7.46 13.32 6.51
C ILE A 197 7.72 14.47 7.48
N ALA A 198 7.03 15.58 7.27
CA ALA A 198 6.93 16.65 8.26
C ALA A 198 5.93 16.26 9.36
N ARG A 199 6.37 16.28 10.60
CA ARG A 199 5.60 15.93 11.79
C ARG A 199 5.50 17.12 12.76
N PRO A 200 4.70 18.14 12.44
CA PRO A 200 4.53 19.27 13.33
C PRO A 200 3.81 18.87 14.62
N TYR A 201 4.16 19.54 15.70
CA TYR A 201 3.55 19.35 17.01
C TYR A 201 3.46 20.66 17.79
N VAL A 202 2.64 20.66 18.84
CA VAL A 202 2.49 21.76 19.79
C VAL A 202 2.70 21.23 21.21
N GLY A 203 2.85 22.15 22.18
CA GLY A 203 3.10 21.85 23.59
C GLY A 203 4.43 22.42 24.06
N LYS A 204 4.60 22.60 25.36
CA LYS A 204 5.77 23.28 25.98
C LYS A 204 6.63 22.39 26.85
N LYS A 205 6.07 21.28 27.34
CA LYS A 205 6.77 20.34 28.23
C LYS A 205 6.27 18.91 28.04
N LYS A 206 7.03 17.95 28.53
CA LYS A 206 6.69 16.53 28.51
C LYS A 206 5.27 16.28 29.03
N GLY A 207 4.52 15.45 28.34
CA GLY A 207 3.12 15.12 28.63
C GLY A 207 2.09 16.08 28.00
N GLU A 208 2.53 17.21 27.46
CA GLU A 208 1.67 18.18 26.73
C GLU A 208 1.82 18.10 25.21
N PHE A 209 2.85 17.40 24.72
CA PHE A 209 3.15 17.35 23.30
C PHE A 209 2.06 16.63 22.51
N LYS A 210 1.54 17.29 21.47
CA LYS A 210 0.49 16.77 20.59
C LYS A 210 0.83 17.05 19.15
N ARG A 211 0.81 16.03 18.32
CA ARG A 211 0.93 16.16 16.86
C ARG A 211 -0.27 16.93 16.32
N THR A 212 -0.03 17.80 15.35
CA THR A 212 -1.08 18.60 14.70
C THR A 212 -1.53 17.95 13.39
N ALA A 213 -2.59 18.51 12.81
CA ALA A 213 -3.11 18.11 11.50
C ALA A 213 -2.25 18.61 10.33
N ASN A 214 -1.25 19.48 10.58
CA ASN A 214 -0.36 20.08 9.56
C ASN A 214 0.77 19.12 9.14
N ARG A 215 0.59 17.81 9.32
CA ARG A 215 1.47 16.80 8.74
C ARG A 215 1.52 16.95 7.23
N HIS A 216 2.73 16.86 6.65
CA HIS A 216 2.92 16.85 5.22
C HIS A 216 3.92 15.77 4.81
N ASP A 217 3.54 14.94 3.82
CA ASP A 217 4.37 13.86 3.29
C ASP A 217 4.95 14.30 1.94
N TYR A 218 6.27 14.25 1.81
CA TYR A 218 7.02 14.45 0.57
C TYR A 218 7.36 13.07 -0.01
N ALA A 219 6.43 12.49 -0.74
CA ALA A 219 6.60 11.20 -1.39
C ALA A 219 7.57 11.29 -2.58
N LEU A 220 8.13 10.15 -2.96
CA LEU A 220 8.74 10.01 -4.28
C LEU A 220 7.64 9.93 -5.32
N LYS A 221 7.82 10.64 -6.43
CA LYS A 221 7.02 10.40 -7.62
C LYS A 221 7.43 9.09 -8.29
N PRO A 222 6.51 8.40 -8.94
CA PRO A 222 6.86 7.33 -9.84
C PRO A 222 7.94 7.79 -10.83
N TYR A 223 8.96 6.96 -11.05
CA TYR A 223 10.10 7.32 -11.90
C TYR A 223 9.76 7.31 -13.41
N GLY A 224 8.56 6.88 -13.77
CA GLY A 224 8.04 6.82 -15.13
C GLY A 224 6.53 6.90 -15.16
N LYS A 225 5.96 7.01 -16.35
CA LYS A 225 4.51 6.94 -16.55
C LYS A 225 4.00 5.54 -16.26
N THR A 226 2.80 5.47 -15.72
CA THR A 226 2.10 4.25 -15.32
C THR A 226 0.88 3.99 -16.20
N ALA A 227 0.24 2.85 -16.03
CA ALA A 227 -1.07 2.56 -16.65
C ALA A 227 -2.12 3.65 -16.34
N MET A 228 -2.06 4.24 -15.14
CA MET A 228 -2.98 5.33 -14.74
C MET A 228 -2.74 6.60 -15.57
N ASP A 229 -1.46 6.95 -15.83
CA ASP A 229 -1.13 8.10 -16.69
C ASP A 229 -1.67 7.88 -18.12
N ALA A 230 -1.49 6.69 -18.66
CA ALA A 230 -1.97 6.34 -19.98
C ALA A 230 -3.51 6.41 -20.09
N LEU A 231 -4.22 5.93 -19.09
CA LEU A 231 -5.69 6.05 -19.01
C LEU A 231 -6.14 7.51 -18.95
N LYS A 232 -5.53 8.30 -18.08
CA LYS A 232 -5.84 9.73 -17.92
C LYS A 232 -5.57 10.51 -19.21
N GLU A 233 -4.44 10.26 -19.87
CA GLU A 233 -4.07 10.88 -21.15
C GLU A 233 -5.04 10.49 -22.27
N ALA A 234 -5.60 9.29 -22.22
CA ALA A 234 -6.65 8.83 -23.15
C ALA A 234 -8.06 9.33 -22.81
N GLY A 235 -8.22 10.13 -21.74
CA GLY A 235 -9.48 10.75 -21.34
C GLY A 235 -10.40 9.86 -20.49
N PHE A 236 -9.87 8.76 -19.92
CA PHE A 236 -10.59 7.93 -18.96
C PHE A 236 -10.47 8.45 -17.53
N ASP A 237 -11.47 8.14 -16.72
CA ASP A 237 -11.42 8.45 -15.30
C ASP A 237 -10.43 7.54 -14.56
N VAL A 238 -9.66 8.14 -13.66
CA VAL A 238 -8.81 7.43 -12.71
C VAL A 238 -9.11 7.97 -11.32
N ILE A 239 -9.96 7.24 -10.62
CA ILE A 239 -10.45 7.59 -9.30
C ILE A 239 -9.60 6.86 -8.28
N SER A 240 -9.03 7.58 -7.33
CA SER A 240 -8.25 7.03 -6.24
C SER A 240 -9.00 7.14 -4.92
N ILE A 241 -9.06 6.05 -4.16
CA ILE A 241 -9.66 5.99 -2.81
C ILE A 241 -8.58 5.56 -1.81
N GLY A 242 -8.57 6.20 -0.66
CA GLY A 242 -7.58 5.92 0.39
C GLY A 242 -6.21 6.52 0.10
N LYS A 243 -5.14 5.74 0.25
CA LYS A 243 -3.75 6.19 0.10
C LYS A 243 -3.22 6.22 -1.34
N ILE A 244 -3.98 5.80 -2.33
CA ILE A 244 -3.48 5.72 -3.73
C ILE A 244 -2.89 7.04 -4.20
N ARG A 245 -3.55 8.17 -3.91
CA ARG A 245 -3.01 9.48 -4.26
C ARG A 245 -1.63 9.75 -3.65
N ASP A 246 -1.45 9.38 -2.39
CA ASP A 246 -0.19 9.62 -1.68
C ASP A 246 0.92 8.66 -2.16
N ILE A 247 0.57 7.42 -2.53
CA ILE A 247 1.49 6.42 -3.08
C ILE A 247 2.04 6.84 -4.45
N PHE A 248 1.22 7.48 -5.28
CA PHE A 248 1.60 7.94 -6.62
C PHE A 248 1.89 9.45 -6.69
N ASP A 249 1.93 10.16 -5.57
CA ASP A 249 2.10 11.62 -5.49
C ASP A 249 1.13 12.38 -6.41
N GLY A 250 -0.07 11.85 -6.61
CA GLY A 250 -1.12 12.40 -7.46
C GLY A 250 -0.97 12.16 -8.96
N GLU A 251 0.11 11.52 -9.41
CA GLU A 251 0.34 11.24 -10.84
C GLU A 251 -0.70 10.25 -11.38
N GLY A 252 -1.15 10.47 -12.59
CA GLY A 252 -2.12 9.62 -13.29
C GLY A 252 -3.55 9.65 -12.73
N ILE A 253 -3.86 10.46 -11.71
CA ILE A 253 -5.16 10.50 -11.02
C ILE A 253 -6.01 11.66 -11.54
N THR A 254 -7.29 11.40 -11.80
CA THR A 254 -8.28 12.43 -12.18
C THR A 254 -9.09 12.92 -10.98
N GLN A 255 -9.37 12.01 -10.03
CA GLN A 255 -10.13 12.33 -8.82
C GLN A 255 -9.56 11.56 -7.62
N ALA A 256 -9.45 12.23 -6.47
CA ALA A 256 -8.92 11.63 -5.25
C ALA A 256 -9.87 11.79 -4.07
N ILE A 257 -10.13 10.67 -3.38
CA ILE A 257 -11.01 10.59 -2.22
C ILE A 257 -10.20 10.03 -1.05
N ARG A 258 -10.16 10.76 0.04
CA ARG A 258 -9.52 10.32 1.27
C ARG A 258 -10.46 9.46 2.09
N SER A 259 -9.95 8.38 2.65
CA SER A 259 -10.62 7.57 3.66
C SER A 259 -9.93 7.68 5.01
N LYS A 260 -10.70 7.55 6.08
CA LYS A 260 -10.19 7.55 7.47
C LYS A 260 -9.91 6.15 7.99
N SER A 261 -10.45 5.13 7.31
CA SER A 261 -10.30 3.72 7.66
C SER A 261 -10.51 2.85 6.42
N SER A 262 -10.12 1.58 6.49
CA SER A 262 -10.38 0.59 5.44
C SER A 262 -11.89 0.37 5.24
N VAL A 263 -12.67 0.34 6.31
CA VAL A 263 -14.13 0.25 6.24
C VAL A 263 -14.70 1.41 5.42
N GLN A 264 -14.34 2.66 5.75
CA GLN A 264 -14.81 3.83 4.98
C GLN A 264 -14.32 3.80 3.52
N GLY A 265 -13.09 3.35 3.27
CA GLY A 265 -12.58 3.20 1.91
C GLY A 265 -13.41 2.22 1.08
N MET A 266 -13.84 1.12 1.69
CA MET A 266 -14.71 0.15 1.03
C MET A 266 -16.14 0.68 0.82
N GLU A 267 -16.71 1.39 1.81
CA GLU A 267 -18.02 2.08 1.68
C GLU A 267 -18.00 3.08 0.53
N GLN A 268 -16.97 3.93 0.44
CA GLN A 268 -16.76 4.87 -0.65
C GLN A 268 -16.63 4.14 -2.01
N THR A 269 -15.96 3.00 -2.04
CA THR A 269 -15.86 2.18 -3.26
C THR A 269 -17.21 1.64 -3.70
N ILE A 270 -18.08 1.24 -2.77
CA ILE A 270 -19.47 0.82 -3.03
C ILE A 270 -20.30 1.99 -3.56
N GLU A 271 -20.13 3.20 -3.00
CA GLU A 271 -20.82 4.42 -3.47
C GLU A 271 -20.47 4.74 -4.92
N TYR A 272 -19.24 4.43 -5.36
CA TYR A 272 -18.82 4.63 -6.75
C TYR A 272 -19.49 3.69 -7.75
N LEU A 273 -20.14 2.61 -7.33
CA LEU A 273 -21.00 1.82 -8.20
C LEU A 273 -22.26 2.59 -8.66
N ASP A 274 -22.69 3.61 -7.91
CA ASP A 274 -23.81 4.50 -8.29
C ASP A 274 -23.36 5.69 -9.17
N GLN A 275 -22.04 5.89 -9.33
CA GLN A 275 -21.51 7.00 -10.11
C GLN A 275 -21.38 6.63 -11.58
N ASP A 276 -21.64 7.61 -12.44
CA ASP A 276 -21.46 7.46 -13.88
C ASP A 276 -20.02 7.86 -14.28
N PHE A 277 -19.18 6.85 -14.49
CA PHE A 277 -17.82 7.04 -14.96
C PHE A 277 -17.38 5.92 -15.91
N THR A 278 -16.32 6.16 -16.67
CA THR A 278 -15.67 5.17 -17.52
C THR A 278 -14.17 5.16 -17.24
N GLY A 279 -13.68 4.09 -16.64
CA GLY A 279 -12.27 4.05 -16.25
C GLY A 279 -11.98 3.15 -15.06
N LEU A 280 -10.98 3.53 -14.28
CA LEU A 280 -10.45 2.82 -13.12
C LEU A 280 -10.88 3.51 -11.82
N CYS A 281 -11.41 2.73 -10.88
CA CYS A 281 -11.49 3.09 -9.47
C CYS A 281 -10.48 2.24 -8.69
N PHE A 282 -9.44 2.87 -8.14
CA PHE A 282 -8.33 2.22 -7.45
C PHE A 282 -8.37 2.55 -5.97
N THR A 283 -8.56 1.54 -5.14
CA THR A 283 -8.74 1.65 -3.68
C THR A 283 -7.63 0.95 -2.92
N ASN A 284 -7.04 1.64 -1.93
CA ASN A 284 -6.13 1.03 -0.96
C ASN A 284 -6.77 1.04 0.43
N LEU A 285 -6.80 -0.13 1.08
CA LEU A 285 -7.36 -0.38 2.40
C LEU A 285 -6.23 -0.53 3.44
N VAL A 286 -5.76 0.59 3.97
CA VAL A 286 -4.49 0.71 4.70
C VAL A 286 -4.47 0.13 6.11
N ASP A 287 -5.62 -0.03 6.79
CA ASP A 287 -5.66 -0.43 8.20
C ASP A 287 -5.12 -1.84 8.43
N PHE A 288 -5.25 -2.72 7.43
CA PHE A 288 -4.72 -4.08 7.48
C PHE A 288 -3.23 -4.08 7.79
N ASP A 289 -2.47 -3.26 7.10
CA ASP A 289 -1.05 -3.08 7.34
C ASP A 289 -0.77 -2.22 8.59
N ALA A 290 -1.28 -1.00 8.61
CA ALA A 290 -0.91 0.02 9.60
C ALA A 290 -1.37 -0.30 11.03
N LEU A 291 -2.55 -0.92 11.20
CA LEU A 291 -3.13 -1.22 12.51
C LEU A 291 -2.93 -2.67 12.94
N TRP A 292 -2.83 -3.60 12.00
CA TRP A 292 -2.86 -5.02 12.33
C TRP A 292 -1.57 -5.75 11.97
N GLY A 293 -1.03 -5.56 10.77
CA GLY A 293 0.23 -6.13 10.33
C GLY A 293 1.41 -5.65 11.18
N HIS A 294 1.72 -4.35 11.13
CA HIS A 294 2.82 -3.75 11.89
C HIS A 294 2.66 -3.86 13.42
N ARG A 295 1.46 -3.95 13.93
CA ARG A 295 1.20 -4.11 15.38
C ARG A 295 1.12 -5.56 15.85
N ARG A 296 1.38 -6.51 14.94
CA ARG A 296 1.41 -7.94 15.27
C ARG A 296 0.13 -8.44 15.93
N ASN A 297 -1.02 -8.01 15.39
CA ASN A 297 -2.34 -8.35 15.91
C ASN A 297 -3.15 -9.21 14.91
N PRO A 298 -2.97 -10.54 14.88
CA PRO A 298 -3.69 -11.42 13.97
C PRO A 298 -5.21 -11.42 14.22
N GLN A 299 -5.65 -11.25 15.46
CA GLN A 299 -7.07 -11.18 15.79
C GLN A 299 -7.71 -9.93 15.17
N GLY A 300 -7.10 -8.75 15.33
CA GLY A 300 -7.59 -7.51 14.72
C GLY A 300 -7.57 -7.57 13.20
N TYR A 301 -6.55 -8.23 12.60
CA TYR A 301 -6.48 -8.46 11.16
C TYR A 301 -7.65 -9.32 10.67
N ALA A 302 -7.96 -10.42 11.37
CA ALA A 302 -9.10 -11.28 11.04
C ALA A 302 -10.43 -10.54 11.15
N GLU A 303 -10.65 -9.77 12.21
CA GLU A 303 -11.86 -8.95 12.40
C GLU A 303 -12.03 -7.90 11.29
N GLU A 304 -10.94 -7.33 10.81
CA GLU A 304 -10.98 -6.38 9.69
C GLU A 304 -11.29 -7.09 8.36
N LEU A 305 -10.75 -8.30 8.14
CA LEU A 305 -11.10 -9.14 6.99
C LEU A 305 -12.59 -9.52 6.98
N GLU A 306 -13.18 -9.84 8.13
CA GLU A 306 -14.61 -10.12 8.23
C GLU A 306 -15.47 -8.91 7.86
N LYS A 307 -15.12 -7.71 8.34
CA LYS A 307 -15.79 -6.46 7.97
C LYS A 307 -15.68 -6.18 6.47
N PHE A 308 -14.48 -6.34 5.94
CA PHE A 308 -14.22 -6.20 4.50
C PHE A 308 -15.06 -7.19 3.70
N ASP A 309 -15.11 -8.45 4.09
CA ASP A 309 -15.83 -9.51 3.38
C ASP A 309 -17.34 -9.24 3.32
N VAL A 310 -17.92 -8.72 4.40
CA VAL A 310 -19.33 -8.27 4.42
C VAL A 310 -19.57 -7.15 3.40
N LEU A 311 -18.70 -6.14 3.38
CA LEU A 311 -18.79 -5.03 2.42
C LEU A 311 -18.51 -5.50 0.99
N LEU A 312 -17.58 -6.45 0.81
CA LEU A 312 -17.33 -7.08 -0.49
C LEU A 312 -18.60 -7.79 -1.01
N GLY A 313 -19.32 -8.50 -0.13
CA GLY A 313 -20.61 -9.09 -0.50
C GLY A 313 -21.60 -8.05 -1.03
N GLN A 314 -21.76 -6.93 -0.35
CA GLN A 314 -22.62 -5.82 -0.78
C GLN A 314 -22.15 -5.22 -2.11
N PHE A 315 -20.82 -5.06 -2.28
CA PHE A 315 -20.23 -4.59 -3.53
C PHE A 315 -20.56 -5.53 -4.69
N LEU A 316 -20.34 -6.83 -4.51
CA LEU A 316 -20.60 -7.86 -5.55
C LEU A 316 -22.07 -7.93 -5.96
N GLU A 317 -23.01 -7.79 -5.01
CA GLU A 317 -24.45 -7.76 -5.27
C GLU A 317 -24.89 -6.54 -6.08
N LYS A 318 -24.17 -5.41 -5.92
CA LYS A 318 -24.50 -4.13 -6.57
C LYS A 318 -23.87 -3.97 -7.95
N MET A 319 -22.85 -4.78 -8.29
CA MET A 319 -22.19 -4.74 -9.60
C MET A 319 -23.15 -5.05 -10.76
N ASN A 320 -22.87 -4.47 -11.91
CA ASN A 320 -23.54 -4.81 -13.16
C ASN A 320 -22.58 -5.50 -14.16
N GLU A 321 -23.10 -5.93 -15.31
CA GLU A 321 -22.35 -6.70 -16.31
C GLU A 321 -21.19 -5.91 -16.96
N GLU A 322 -21.18 -4.58 -16.86
CA GLU A 322 -20.12 -3.71 -17.37
C GLU A 322 -18.99 -3.48 -16.35
N ASP A 323 -19.12 -4.02 -15.15
CA ASP A 323 -18.14 -3.87 -14.07
C ASP A 323 -17.19 -5.07 -13.99
N LEU A 324 -15.92 -4.78 -13.73
CA LEU A 324 -14.93 -5.76 -13.32
C LEU A 324 -14.37 -5.35 -11.95
N VAL A 325 -14.36 -6.25 -10.98
CA VAL A 325 -13.59 -6.07 -9.75
C VAL A 325 -12.36 -6.96 -9.76
N ILE A 326 -11.25 -6.41 -9.27
CA ILE A 326 -10.00 -7.12 -8.98
C ILE A 326 -9.67 -6.86 -7.51
N VAL A 327 -9.67 -7.90 -6.69
CA VAL A 327 -9.22 -7.85 -5.30
C VAL A 327 -7.82 -8.45 -5.25
N THR A 328 -6.88 -7.71 -4.66
CA THR A 328 -5.46 -8.08 -4.59
C THR A 328 -4.81 -7.52 -3.32
N ALA A 329 -3.50 -7.67 -3.20
CA ALA A 329 -2.66 -7.02 -2.20
C ALA A 329 -1.37 -6.51 -2.85
N ASP A 330 -0.61 -5.73 -2.13
CA ASP A 330 0.64 -5.10 -2.60
C ASP A 330 1.90 -5.76 -2.04
N HIS A 331 1.82 -6.42 -0.91
CA HIS A 331 2.87 -7.22 -0.25
C HIS A 331 2.26 -8.10 0.84
N GLY A 332 3.08 -8.76 1.66
CA GLY A 332 2.69 -9.40 2.91
C GLY A 332 3.10 -8.58 4.14
N ASN A 333 2.46 -8.81 5.26
CA ASN A 333 2.90 -8.36 6.58
C ASN A 333 2.34 -9.31 7.64
N ASP A 334 2.94 -10.48 7.73
CA ASP A 334 2.51 -11.55 8.62
C ASP A 334 2.55 -11.12 10.09
N PRO A 335 1.40 -10.97 10.76
CA PRO A 335 1.36 -10.44 12.12
C PRO A 335 1.89 -11.41 13.17
N THR A 336 2.23 -12.63 12.78
CA THR A 336 2.84 -13.65 13.66
C THR A 336 4.33 -13.82 13.40
N PHE A 337 4.85 -13.21 12.34
CA PHE A 337 6.24 -13.34 11.95
C PHE A 337 7.17 -12.44 12.81
N LYS A 338 8.47 -12.72 12.79
CA LYS A 338 9.47 -11.95 13.54
C LYS A 338 9.57 -10.49 13.05
N GLY A 339 9.95 -9.61 13.94
CA GLY A 339 10.11 -8.18 13.63
C GLY A 339 8.77 -7.47 13.40
N THR A 340 8.81 -6.32 12.77
CA THR A 340 7.63 -5.47 12.46
C THR A 340 7.60 -5.03 11.00
N ASP A 341 8.49 -5.54 10.17
CA ASP A 341 8.62 -5.21 8.75
C ASP A 341 7.64 -6.05 7.91
N HIS A 342 7.42 -5.61 6.68
CA HIS A 342 6.69 -6.34 5.66
C HIS A 342 7.36 -7.67 5.32
N THR A 343 6.61 -8.59 4.74
CA THR A 343 7.07 -9.92 4.36
C THR A 343 6.96 -10.14 2.84
N LYS A 344 7.96 -10.82 2.26
CA LYS A 344 8.03 -11.11 0.82
C LYS A 344 7.13 -12.28 0.48
N GLU A 345 5.90 -11.98 0.11
CA GLU A 345 4.85 -12.97 -0.12
C GLU A 345 4.24 -12.85 -1.52
N ARG A 346 3.69 -13.96 -2.01
CA ARG A 346 2.71 -13.95 -3.09
C ARG A 346 1.46 -13.23 -2.63
N VAL A 347 0.76 -12.60 -3.58
CA VAL A 347 -0.52 -11.95 -3.29
C VAL A 347 -1.65 -12.55 -4.13
N PRO A 348 -2.91 -12.46 -3.68
CA PRO A 348 -4.04 -12.96 -4.44
C PRO A 348 -4.36 -12.04 -5.63
N PHE A 349 -4.83 -12.64 -6.72
CA PHE A 349 -5.56 -11.99 -7.79
C PHE A 349 -6.93 -12.64 -7.86
N LEU A 350 -7.97 -11.94 -7.46
CA LEU A 350 -9.35 -12.41 -7.45
C LEU A 350 -10.17 -11.46 -8.32
N ALA A 351 -10.57 -11.92 -9.51
CA ALA A 351 -11.27 -11.09 -10.49
C ALA A 351 -12.69 -11.62 -10.75
N TYR A 352 -13.68 -10.73 -10.70
CA TYR A 352 -15.07 -11.07 -10.94
C TYR A 352 -15.83 -9.97 -11.71
N SER A 353 -16.72 -10.42 -12.57
CA SER A 353 -17.76 -9.62 -13.19
C SER A 353 -19.04 -10.45 -13.28
N PRO A 354 -20.25 -9.84 -13.09
CA PRO A 354 -21.51 -10.54 -13.33
C PRO A 354 -21.63 -11.10 -14.75
N SER A 355 -20.94 -10.52 -15.74
CA SER A 355 -20.90 -11.03 -17.12
C SER A 355 -20.05 -12.30 -17.30
N MET A 356 -19.23 -12.69 -16.32
CA MET A 356 -18.38 -13.88 -16.43
C MET A 356 -19.19 -15.18 -16.39
N LYS A 357 -19.09 -15.98 -17.44
CA LYS A 357 -19.81 -17.25 -17.58
C LYS A 357 -19.14 -18.43 -16.92
N THR A 358 -17.83 -18.30 -16.62
CA THR A 358 -17.03 -19.41 -16.06
C THR A 358 -16.16 -18.91 -14.93
N SER A 359 -16.12 -19.67 -13.85
CA SER A 359 -15.16 -19.49 -12.77
C SER A 359 -13.97 -20.41 -12.94
N GLY A 360 -12.86 -20.13 -12.27
CA GLY A 360 -11.73 -21.06 -12.20
C GLY A 360 -10.38 -20.38 -12.04
N ARG A 361 -9.39 -21.20 -11.68
CA ARG A 361 -8.01 -20.80 -11.57
C ARG A 361 -7.42 -20.56 -12.96
N ILE A 362 -6.66 -19.49 -13.09
CA ILE A 362 -5.77 -19.23 -14.20
C ILE A 362 -4.32 -19.42 -13.76
N ASP A 363 -3.37 -19.40 -14.70
CA ASP A 363 -1.95 -19.57 -14.37
C ASP A 363 -1.45 -18.47 -13.44
N ASP A 364 -0.58 -18.83 -12.50
CA ASP A 364 0.07 -17.90 -11.61
C ASP A 364 0.93 -16.91 -12.42
N GLN A 365 0.96 -15.66 -12.01
CA GLN A 365 1.63 -14.58 -12.76
C GLN A 365 2.96 -14.22 -12.10
N ASN A 366 3.94 -13.81 -12.91
CA ASN A 366 5.30 -13.51 -12.46
C ASN A 366 5.55 -12.00 -12.21
N CYS A 367 4.50 -11.19 -12.25
CA CYS A 367 4.57 -9.79 -11.83
C CYS A 367 3.16 -9.26 -11.48
N PHE A 368 3.11 -8.23 -10.64
CA PHE A 368 1.85 -7.54 -10.32
C PHE A 368 1.35 -6.67 -11.48
N ALA A 369 2.23 -6.31 -12.41
CA ALA A 369 1.94 -5.44 -13.54
C ALA A 369 0.93 -6.03 -14.55
N VAL A 370 0.60 -7.31 -14.43
CA VAL A 370 -0.52 -7.90 -15.19
C VAL A 370 -1.84 -7.16 -14.92
N ILE A 371 -2.00 -6.56 -13.73
CA ILE A 371 -3.18 -5.77 -13.36
C ILE A 371 -3.27 -4.53 -14.25
N GLY A 372 -2.25 -3.65 -14.22
CA GLY A 372 -2.21 -2.43 -15.03
C GLY A 372 -2.28 -2.70 -16.52
N ALA A 373 -1.54 -3.74 -16.99
CA ALA A 373 -1.58 -4.14 -18.40
C ALA A 373 -2.98 -4.63 -18.83
N THR A 374 -3.69 -5.37 -17.97
CA THR A 374 -5.04 -5.84 -18.24
C THR A 374 -6.05 -4.68 -18.26
N ILE A 375 -5.90 -3.72 -17.35
CA ILE A 375 -6.72 -2.50 -17.32
C ILE A 375 -6.49 -1.68 -18.59
N ALA A 376 -5.25 -1.41 -18.97
CA ALA A 376 -4.92 -0.66 -20.18
C ALA A 376 -5.48 -1.34 -21.44
N ASP A 377 -5.29 -2.66 -21.58
CA ASP A 377 -5.80 -3.45 -22.71
C ASP A 377 -7.34 -3.39 -22.78
N ASN A 378 -8.04 -3.45 -21.65
CA ASN A 378 -9.51 -3.31 -21.61
C ASN A 378 -9.98 -1.99 -22.23
N PHE A 379 -9.26 -0.90 -21.99
CA PHE A 379 -9.60 0.42 -22.51
C PHE A 379 -8.97 0.70 -23.87
N GLY A 380 -8.23 -0.26 -24.45
CA GLY A 380 -7.56 -0.09 -25.74
C GLY A 380 -6.42 0.93 -25.69
N VAL A 381 -5.81 1.10 -24.52
CA VAL A 381 -4.72 2.03 -24.28
C VAL A 381 -3.40 1.26 -24.21
N ALA A 382 -2.35 1.74 -24.87
CA ALA A 382 -1.04 1.14 -24.80
C ALA A 382 -0.39 1.44 -23.44
N MET A 383 0.27 0.44 -22.86
CA MET A 383 1.12 0.66 -21.70
C MET A 383 2.27 1.62 -22.04
N PRO A 384 2.65 2.55 -21.14
CA PRO A 384 3.76 3.47 -21.39
C PRO A 384 5.09 2.75 -21.65
N GLU A 385 5.98 3.39 -22.38
CA GLU A 385 7.32 2.87 -22.65
C GLU A 385 8.09 2.64 -21.33
N GLY A 386 8.80 1.53 -21.25
CA GLY A 386 9.58 1.14 -20.07
C GLY A 386 8.77 0.44 -18.98
N THR A 387 7.47 0.26 -19.16
CA THR A 387 6.64 -0.52 -18.25
C THR A 387 6.78 -2.03 -18.49
N ILE A 388 6.45 -2.81 -17.46
CA ILE A 388 6.38 -4.27 -17.51
C ILE A 388 4.92 -4.72 -17.44
N GLY A 389 4.69 -6.02 -17.59
CA GLY A 389 3.38 -6.65 -17.50
C GLY A 389 2.80 -7.04 -18.87
N THR A 390 2.01 -8.09 -18.84
CA THR A 390 1.28 -8.59 -20.02
C THR A 390 -0.19 -8.75 -19.64
N SER A 391 -1.07 -8.28 -20.51
CA SER A 391 -2.53 -8.40 -20.28
C SER A 391 -2.99 -9.85 -20.22
N ILE A 392 -3.84 -10.12 -19.23
CA ILE A 392 -4.56 -11.39 -19.09
C ILE A 392 -6.08 -11.22 -19.36
N LEU A 393 -6.48 -10.12 -20.01
CA LEU A 393 -7.89 -9.81 -20.29
C LEU A 393 -8.61 -10.95 -21.05
N LYS A 394 -7.91 -11.66 -21.92
CA LYS A 394 -8.45 -12.81 -22.66
C LYS A 394 -8.77 -14.00 -21.75
N GLN A 395 -8.17 -14.08 -20.58
CA GLN A 395 -8.42 -15.12 -19.57
C GLN A 395 -9.56 -14.75 -18.61
N LEU A 396 -10.09 -13.52 -18.74
CA LEU A 396 -11.24 -13.02 -17.99
C LEU A 396 -12.48 -12.95 -18.92
N PRO A 397 -13.07 -14.09 -19.35
CA PRO A 397 -14.12 -14.10 -20.33
C PRO A 397 -15.44 -13.54 -19.75
N ALA A 398 -16.07 -12.63 -20.50
CA ALA A 398 -17.46 -12.22 -20.27
C ALA A 398 -18.43 -13.19 -20.92
#